data_6f214d88f9ef3d3412c171513a2de910
#
_entry.id   6f214d88f9ef3d3412c171513a2de910
#
_cell.length_a   1.000
_cell.length_b   1.000
_cell.length_c   1.000
_cell.angle_alpha   90.00
_cell.angle_beta   90.00
_cell.angle_gamma   90.00
#
_symmetry.space_group_name_H-M   'P 1'
#
loop_
_entity.id
_entity.type
_entity.pdbx_description
1 polymer ?
#
loop_
_entity_poly.entity_id
_entity_poly.type
_entity_poly.pdbx_seq_one_letter_code
_entity_poly.pdbx_strand_id
1 'polypeptide(L)'
;MNLAFAGKGNAALPEALEEQIRAGASALKLHEDWGTTPAAIDNCLSVADAMDVQVMIHTDTLNESGFVENTVAAMKGRTIHAFHTEGAGGGHAPDIIKVCGESHVIPSSTNPTRPYTINTLEEHLDMLMVCHHLDRSIPEDVAFAESRIRKETIAAEDILHDIGAFSIIASDSQAMGRVGEVITRTWQTAHKMKVQRGRLANETGKNDNLRVKRYIAKYTINPAICHGLSAH
;
A
#
# COMPACT_ATOMS: atom_id res chain seq x y z
N MET A 1 -13.97 -10.90 16.91
CA MET A 1 -13.07 -10.11 16.05
C MET A 1 -13.95 -9.38 15.03
N ASN A 2 -13.78 -8.09 14.89
CA ASN A 2 -14.49 -7.32 13.88
C ASN A 2 -13.80 -7.50 12.53
N LEU A 3 -14.56 -7.81 11.48
CA LEU A 3 -14.06 -8.02 10.13
C LEU A 3 -14.78 -7.07 9.18
N ALA A 4 -14.05 -6.55 8.22
CA ALA A 4 -14.57 -5.76 7.11
C ALA A 4 -14.09 -6.36 5.80
N PHE A 5 -14.96 -6.43 4.80
CA PHE A 5 -14.65 -7.04 3.51
C PHE A 5 -14.74 -6.00 2.40
N ALA A 6 -13.75 -6.04 1.50
CA ALA A 6 -13.78 -5.23 0.29
C ALA A 6 -14.38 -6.01 -0.87
N GLY A 7 -15.25 -5.35 -1.63
CA GLY A 7 -15.73 -5.84 -2.91
C GLY A 7 -14.69 -5.64 -4.02
N LYS A 8 -14.87 -6.31 -5.16
CA LYS A 8 -14.05 -6.13 -6.36
C LYS A 8 -14.38 -4.78 -7.02
N GLY A 9 -13.38 -3.88 -7.09
CA GLY A 9 -13.55 -2.54 -7.65
C GLY A 9 -13.51 -2.45 -9.18
N ASN A 10 -12.95 -3.46 -9.84
CA ASN A 10 -12.85 -3.49 -11.30
C ASN A 10 -14.18 -3.91 -11.91
N ALA A 11 -14.90 -2.96 -12.45
CA ALA A 11 -16.14 -3.20 -13.19
C ALA A 11 -16.31 -2.15 -14.31
N ALA A 12 -16.91 -2.57 -15.41
CA ALA A 12 -17.19 -1.69 -16.54
C ALA A 12 -18.38 -0.75 -16.25
N LEU A 13 -19.33 -1.20 -15.44
CA LEU A 13 -20.56 -0.46 -15.12
C LEU A 13 -20.71 -0.29 -13.60
N PRO A 14 -21.34 0.80 -13.14
CA PRO A 14 -21.47 1.12 -11.71
C PRO A 14 -22.36 0.13 -10.95
N GLU A 15 -23.38 -0.45 -11.57
CA GLU A 15 -24.39 -1.28 -10.90
C GLU A 15 -23.76 -2.47 -10.16
N ALA A 16 -22.75 -3.11 -10.76
CA ALA A 16 -22.06 -4.24 -10.14
C ALA A 16 -21.28 -3.84 -8.88
N LEU A 17 -20.79 -2.62 -8.81
CA LEU A 17 -20.10 -2.06 -7.64
C LEU A 17 -21.10 -1.70 -6.54
N GLU A 18 -22.20 -1.03 -6.91
CA GLU A 18 -23.27 -0.66 -5.99
C GLU A 18 -23.89 -1.91 -5.34
N GLU A 19 -24.12 -2.97 -6.11
CA GLU A 19 -24.67 -4.23 -5.61
C GLU A 19 -23.78 -4.83 -4.51
N GLN A 20 -22.45 -4.85 -4.70
CA GLN A 20 -21.51 -5.35 -3.70
C GLN A 20 -21.57 -4.52 -2.39
N ILE A 21 -21.64 -3.20 -2.51
CA ILE A 21 -21.74 -2.32 -1.34
C ILE A 21 -23.06 -2.54 -0.61
N ARG A 22 -24.18 -2.61 -1.34
CA ARG A 22 -25.50 -2.94 -0.74
C ARG A 22 -25.54 -4.32 -0.11
N ALA A 23 -24.72 -5.27 -0.59
CA ALA A 23 -24.58 -6.60 0.00
C ALA A 23 -23.65 -6.62 1.24
N GLY A 24 -23.05 -5.48 1.60
CA GLY A 24 -22.26 -5.33 2.83
C GLY A 24 -20.75 -5.19 2.63
N ALA A 25 -20.27 -4.97 1.40
CA ALA A 25 -18.87 -4.61 1.21
C ALA A 25 -18.60 -3.21 1.82
N SER A 26 -17.58 -3.10 2.67
CA SER A 26 -17.21 -1.86 3.36
C SER A 26 -16.24 -0.99 2.57
N ALA A 27 -15.71 -1.50 1.47
CA ALA A 27 -14.77 -0.83 0.59
C ALA A 27 -14.76 -1.52 -0.78
N LEU A 28 -14.10 -0.89 -1.77
CA LEU A 28 -13.86 -1.50 -3.08
C LEU A 28 -12.36 -1.62 -3.35
N LYS A 29 -11.93 -2.76 -3.91
CA LYS A 29 -10.52 -3.02 -4.24
C LYS A 29 -10.32 -3.07 -5.75
N LEU A 30 -9.47 -2.18 -6.27
CA LEU A 30 -8.92 -2.24 -7.62
C LEU A 30 -7.63 -3.06 -7.63
N HIS A 31 -7.48 -3.93 -8.61
CA HIS A 31 -6.28 -4.74 -8.80
C HIS A 31 -5.95 -4.92 -10.28
N GLU A 32 -4.66 -4.87 -10.63
CA GLU A 32 -4.21 -4.98 -12.03
C GLU A 32 -4.65 -6.27 -12.71
N ASP A 33 -4.66 -7.40 -12.02
CA ASP A 33 -5.09 -8.69 -12.59
C ASP A 33 -6.51 -8.66 -13.18
N TRP A 34 -7.29 -7.68 -12.79
CA TRP A 34 -8.65 -7.45 -13.28
C TRP A 34 -8.77 -6.25 -14.23
N GLY A 35 -7.64 -5.65 -14.61
CA GLY A 35 -7.58 -4.46 -15.45
C GLY A 35 -7.80 -3.16 -14.69
N THR A 36 -6.74 -2.62 -14.06
CA THR A 36 -6.78 -1.33 -13.37
C THR A 36 -6.56 -0.18 -14.37
N THR A 37 -7.48 -0.07 -15.33
CA THR A 37 -7.46 0.98 -16.35
C THR A 37 -7.94 2.32 -15.78
N PRO A 38 -7.59 3.46 -16.39
CA PRO A 38 -8.14 4.76 -16.01
C PRO A 38 -9.68 4.79 -15.94
N ALA A 39 -10.35 4.10 -16.84
CA ALA A 39 -11.82 3.99 -16.84
C ALA A 39 -12.35 3.19 -15.64
N ALA A 40 -11.70 2.07 -15.29
CA ALA A 40 -12.08 1.28 -14.12
C ALA A 40 -11.86 2.05 -12.82
N ILE A 41 -10.75 2.80 -12.71
CA ILE A 41 -10.47 3.67 -11.57
C ILE A 41 -11.54 4.75 -11.43
N ASP A 42 -11.87 5.43 -12.52
CA ASP A 42 -12.88 6.50 -12.51
C ASP A 42 -14.27 5.98 -12.15
N ASN A 43 -14.69 4.86 -12.73
CA ASN A 43 -15.96 4.23 -12.40
C ASN A 43 -16.04 3.82 -10.92
N CYS A 44 -14.99 3.15 -10.42
CA CYS A 44 -14.93 2.70 -9.03
C CYS A 44 -15.01 3.87 -8.03
N LEU A 45 -14.20 4.91 -8.26
CA LEU A 45 -14.21 6.10 -7.41
C LEU A 45 -15.52 6.88 -7.48
N SER A 46 -16.18 6.91 -8.63
CA SER A 46 -17.48 7.59 -8.77
C SER A 46 -18.59 6.90 -7.96
N VAL A 47 -18.59 5.57 -7.95
CA VAL A 47 -19.53 4.80 -7.11
C VAL A 47 -19.18 4.94 -5.63
N ALA A 48 -17.89 4.89 -5.30
CA ALA A 48 -17.43 5.01 -3.92
C ALA A 48 -17.77 6.37 -3.31
N ASP A 49 -17.62 7.46 -4.06
CA ASP A 49 -18.02 8.80 -3.65
C ASP A 49 -19.55 8.89 -3.41
N ALA A 50 -20.33 8.26 -4.30
CA ALA A 50 -21.80 8.28 -4.17
C ALA A 50 -22.33 7.44 -2.99
N MET A 51 -21.60 6.40 -2.60
CA MET A 51 -22.01 5.44 -1.57
C MET A 51 -21.20 5.55 -0.26
N ASP A 52 -20.31 6.52 -0.16
CA ASP A 52 -19.47 6.82 1.02
C ASP A 52 -18.66 5.62 1.52
N VAL A 53 -17.91 4.99 0.60
CA VAL A 53 -17.00 3.90 0.92
C VAL A 53 -15.60 4.20 0.38
N GLN A 54 -14.57 3.58 0.99
CA GLN A 54 -13.18 3.76 0.56
C GLN A 54 -12.85 2.89 -0.64
N VAL A 55 -11.98 3.39 -1.51
CA VAL A 55 -11.34 2.61 -2.59
C VAL A 55 -9.89 2.30 -2.22
N MET A 56 -9.50 1.05 -2.40
CA MET A 56 -8.12 0.59 -2.30
C MET A 56 -7.60 0.21 -3.68
N ILE A 57 -6.33 0.52 -3.98
CA ILE A 57 -5.75 0.21 -5.27
C ILE A 57 -4.41 -0.52 -5.15
N HIS A 58 -4.30 -1.64 -5.88
CA HIS A 58 -3.05 -2.17 -6.41
C HIS A 58 -2.94 -1.66 -7.84
N THR A 59 -1.97 -0.79 -8.10
CA THR A 59 -1.84 -0.11 -9.39
C THR A 59 -1.26 -1.03 -10.46
N ASP A 60 -1.32 -0.59 -11.71
CA ASP A 60 -0.85 -1.33 -12.87
C ASP A 60 0.67 -1.56 -12.82
N THR A 61 1.10 -2.78 -12.54
CA THR A 61 2.51 -3.15 -12.37
C THR A 61 3.30 -3.06 -13.67
N LEU A 62 2.69 -3.50 -14.77
CA LEU A 62 3.35 -3.63 -16.06
C LEU A 62 3.21 -2.37 -16.93
N ASN A 63 2.54 -1.35 -16.44
CA ASN A 63 2.21 -0.13 -17.20
C ASN A 63 1.42 -0.42 -18.50
N GLU A 64 0.57 -1.44 -18.50
CA GLU A 64 -0.23 -1.83 -19.65
C GLU A 64 -1.32 -0.81 -19.99
N SER A 65 -1.83 -0.12 -18.97
CA SER A 65 -2.90 0.89 -19.10
C SER A 65 -2.37 2.33 -18.99
N GLY A 66 -1.06 2.51 -19.03
CA GLY A 66 -0.37 3.77 -18.87
C GLY A 66 0.56 3.80 -17.68
N PHE A 67 1.28 4.89 -17.50
CA PHE A 67 2.23 5.10 -16.40
C PHE A 67 1.54 5.66 -15.16
N VAL A 68 2.30 5.86 -14.08
CA VAL A 68 1.78 6.37 -12.80
C VAL A 68 1.00 7.68 -12.96
N GLU A 69 1.42 8.56 -13.85
CA GLU A 69 0.76 9.83 -14.14
C GLU A 69 -0.66 9.63 -14.70
N ASN A 70 -0.88 8.60 -15.51
CA ASN A 70 -2.20 8.26 -16.04
C ASN A 70 -3.11 7.73 -14.94
N THR A 71 -2.57 6.90 -14.04
CA THR A 71 -3.29 6.41 -12.85
C THR A 71 -3.69 7.56 -11.93
N VAL A 72 -2.75 8.45 -11.60
CA VAL A 72 -3.01 9.63 -10.75
C VAL A 72 -4.05 10.55 -11.41
N ALA A 73 -3.94 10.79 -12.72
CA ALA A 73 -4.93 11.59 -13.46
C ALA A 73 -6.35 10.97 -13.40
N ALA A 74 -6.46 9.64 -13.43
CA ALA A 74 -7.74 8.94 -13.33
C ALA A 74 -8.41 9.09 -11.95
N MET A 75 -7.63 9.33 -10.90
CA MET A 75 -8.16 9.58 -9.56
C MET A 75 -8.92 10.91 -9.46
N LYS A 76 -8.58 11.89 -10.30
CA LYS A 76 -9.24 13.21 -10.37
C LYS A 76 -9.30 13.93 -9.02
N GLY A 77 -8.27 13.77 -8.19
CA GLY A 77 -8.20 14.37 -6.84
C GLY A 77 -9.10 13.73 -5.77
N ARG A 78 -9.75 12.60 -6.09
CA ARG A 78 -10.58 11.85 -5.13
C ARG A 78 -9.71 11.02 -4.20
N THR A 79 -10.16 10.87 -2.95
CA THR A 79 -9.40 10.12 -1.93
C THR A 79 -9.32 8.63 -2.28
N ILE A 80 -8.11 8.08 -2.23
CA ILE A 80 -7.84 6.67 -2.51
C ILE A 80 -6.73 6.14 -1.61
N HIS A 81 -6.85 4.87 -1.18
CA HIS A 81 -5.82 4.16 -0.42
C HIS A 81 -4.94 3.36 -1.38
N ALA A 82 -3.69 3.76 -1.56
CA ALA A 82 -2.71 3.05 -2.39
C ALA A 82 -1.92 2.04 -1.57
N PHE A 83 -1.92 0.76 -1.99
CA PHE A 83 -1.14 -0.31 -1.36
C PHE A 83 0.31 -0.33 -1.87
N HIS A 84 1.22 -0.93 -1.05
CA HIS A 84 2.64 -1.17 -1.35
C HIS A 84 3.26 -0.06 -2.21
N THR A 85 3.10 1.17 -1.75
CA THR A 85 3.42 2.40 -2.49
C THR A 85 4.93 2.61 -2.74
N GLU A 86 5.81 1.80 -2.17
CA GLU A 86 7.23 1.78 -2.53
C GLU A 86 7.50 1.10 -3.88
N GLY A 87 6.52 0.34 -4.40
CA GLY A 87 6.53 -0.26 -5.72
C GLY A 87 6.96 -1.73 -5.78
N ALA A 88 7.73 -2.24 -4.82
CA ALA A 88 8.22 -3.62 -4.86
C ALA A 88 7.08 -4.67 -4.71
N GLY A 89 6.03 -4.34 -3.95
CA GLY A 89 4.85 -5.19 -3.79
C GLY A 89 3.90 -5.19 -4.99
N GLY A 90 4.11 -4.33 -5.95
CA GLY A 90 3.30 -4.19 -7.16
C GLY A 90 2.92 -2.74 -7.45
N GLY A 91 2.67 -2.46 -8.73
CA GLY A 91 2.20 -1.17 -9.19
C GLY A 91 3.31 -0.19 -9.57
N HIS A 92 3.34 0.21 -10.85
CA HIS A 92 4.21 1.27 -11.42
C HIS A 92 5.62 1.34 -10.79
N ALA A 93 6.27 0.20 -10.56
CA ALA A 93 7.55 0.15 -9.88
C ALA A 93 8.69 0.77 -10.74
N PRO A 94 9.52 1.67 -10.20
CA PRO A 94 9.50 2.18 -8.83
C PRO A 94 8.66 3.45 -8.66
N ASP A 95 8.03 3.94 -9.70
CA ASP A 95 7.49 5.31 -9.79
C ASP A 95 6.27 5.57 -8.91
N ILE A 96 5.57 4.53 -8.48
CA ILE A 96 4.39 4.66 -7.60
C ILE A 96 4.68 5.43 -6.31
N ILE A 97 5.91 5.46 -5.83
CA ILE A 97 6.28 6.23 -4.63
C ILE A 97 5.97 7.72 -4.77
N LYS A 98 5.87 8.25 -6.00
CA LYS A 98 5.48 9.64 -6.27
C LYS A 98 4.15 10.02 -5.65
N VAL A 99 3.21 9.06 -5.52
CA VAL A 99 1.88 9.34 -4.94
C VAL A 99 1.93 9.72 -3.46
N CYS A 100 3.04 9.51 -2.77
CA CYS A 100 3.25 10.07 -1.42
C CYS A 100 3.23 11.61 -1.39
N GLY A 101 3.42 12.27 -2.54
CA GLY A 101 3.29 13.71 -2.71
C GLY A 101 1.87 14.19 -3.06
N GLU A 102 0.94 13.27 -3.34
CA GLU A 102 -0.43 13.61 -3.71
C GLU A 102 -1.32 13.72 -2.46
N SER A 103 -1.94 14.88 -2.26
CA SER A 103 -2.72 15.17 -1.03
C SER A 103 -3.98 14.33 -0.86
N HIS A 104 -4.48 13.73 -1.94
CA HIS A 104 -5.67 12.89 -1.97
C HIS A 104 -5.36 11.38 -1.90
N VAL A 105 -4.09 10.99 -1.93
CA VAL A 105 -3.68 9.59 -1.82
C VAL A 105 -3.24 9.26 -0.40
N ILE A 106 -3.75 8.17 0.15
CA ILE A 106 -3.34 7.62 1.44
C ILE A 106 -2.37 6.48 1.16
N PRO A 107 -1.05 6.69 1.25
CA PRO A 107 -0.08 5.66 0.93
C PRO A 107 0.06 4.67 2.08
N SER A 108 0.16 3.39 1.74
CA SER A 108 0.50 2.33 2.69
C SER A 108 1.63 1.46 2.18
N SER A 109 2.32 0.84 3.11
CA SER A 109 3.31 -0.18 2.81
C SER A 109 2.90 -1.54 3.34
N THR A 110 3.58 -2.58 2.86
CA THR A 110 3.42 -3.95 3.32
C THR A 110 4.65 -4.38 4.11
N ASN A 111 4.47 -5.32 5.03
CA ASN A 111 5.53 -5.70 5.97
C ASN A 111 6.77 -6.38 5.35
N PRO A 112 6.73 -7.05 4.19
CA PRO A 112 7.93 -7.70 3.62
C PRO A 112 9.11 -6.76 3.39
N THR A 113 8.84 -5.50 3.04
CA THR A 113 9.87 -4.49 2.78
C THR A 113 10.33 -3.75 4.04
N ARG A 114 9.77 -4.09 5.21
CA ARG A 114 9.98 -3.39 6.49
C ARG A 114 10.75 -4.20 7.53
N PRO A 115 11.72 -3.61 8.22
CA PRO A 115 12.55 -2.46 7.81
C PRO A 115 13.52 -2.85 6.71
N TYR A 116 14.01 -1.90 5.94
CA TYR A 116 15.09 -2.15 4.98
C TYR A 116 16.37 -2.59 5.73
N THR A 117 16.87 -3.77 5.39
CA THR A 117 18.07 -4.38 5.97
C THR A 117 18.96 -4.95 4.87
N ILE A 118 20.09 -5.50 5.23
CA ILE A 118 21.03 -6.13 4.29
C ILE A 118 20.39 -7.27 3.50
N ASN A 119 19.41 -7.98 4.07
CA ASN A 119 18.77 -9.14 3.46
C ASN A 119 17.47 -8.80 2.72
N THR A 120 16.98 -7.56 2.82
CA THR A 120 15.62 -7.21 2.32
C THR A 120 15.45 -7.48 0.83
N LEU A 121 16.46 -7.18 0.02
CA LEU A 121 16.35 -7.37 -1.44
C LEU A 121 16.27 -8.85 -1.82
N GLU A 122 17.09 -9.68 -1.22
CA GLU A 122 17.13 -11.11 -1.47
C GLU A 122 15.86 -11.79 -0.97
N GLU A 123 15.44 -11.47 0.27
CA GLU A 123 14.20 -11.97 0.86
C GLU A 123 12.99 -11.56 0.00
N HIS A 124 12.97 -10.33 -0.49
CA HIS A 124 11.88 -9.84 -1.33
C HIS A 124 11.86 -10.49 -2.71
N LEU A 125 13.03 -10.72 -3.31
CA LEU A 125 13.13 -11.47 -4.56
C LEU A 125 12.57 -12.88 -4.42
N ASP A 126 12.93 -13.59 -3.36
CA ASP A 126 12.38 -14.91 -3.06
C ASP A 126 10.86 -14.90 -2.93
N MET A 127 10.33 -13.89 -2.25
CA MET A 127 8.88 -13.75 -2.08
C MET A 127 8.18 -13.46 -3.40
N LEU A 128 8.72 -12.59 -4.25
CA LEU A 128 8.18 -12.31 -5.58
C LEU A 128 8.15 -13.57 -6.45
N MET A 129 9.26 -14.32 -6.47
CA MET A 129 9.33 -15.58 -7.22
C MET A 129 8.23 -16.56 -6.81
N VAL A 130 8.05 -16.74 -5.50
CA VAL A 130 7.02 -17.65 -4.97
C VAL A 130 5.60 -17.15 -5.24
N CYS A 131 5.31 -15.89 -4.95
CA CYS A 131 3.95 -15.35 -5.03
C CYS A 131 3.44 -15.19 -6.45
N HIS A 132 4.34 -14.99 -7.41
CA HIS A 132 4.00 -14.91 -8.83
C HIS A 132 4.19 -16.22 -9.59
N HIS A 133 4.46 -17.33 -8.88
CA HIS A 133 4.67 -18.66 -9.48
C HIS A 133 5.80 -18.67 -10.53
N LEU A 134 6.85 -17.87 -10.31
CA LEU A 134 7.99 -17.75 -11.20
C LEU A 134 9.00 -18.88 -10.97
N ASP A 135 9.76 -19.23 -12.01
CA ASP A 135 10.76 -20.28 -11.97
C ASP A 135 12.17 -19.68 -12.02
N ARG A 136 13.00 -19.95 -11.01
CA ARG A 136 14.39 -19.48 -10.93
C ARG A 136 15.29 -20.04 -12.03
N SER A 137 14.90 -21.14 -12.68
CA SER A 137 15.64 -21.70 -13.81
C SER A 137 15.36 -20.95 -15.13
N ILE A 138 14.38 -20.06 -15.15
CA ILE A 138 13.99 -19.22 -16.29
C ILE A 138 14.54 -17.81 -16.10
N PRO A 139 15.56 -17.38 -16.88
CA PRO A 139 16.19 -16.07 -16.73
C PRO A 139 15.20 -14.90 -16.84
N GLU A 140 14.18 -15.03 -17.70
CA GLU A 140 13.15 -14.01 -17.91
C GLU A 140 12.29 -13.82 -16.67
N ASP A 141 11.95 -14.88 -15.96
CA ASP A 141 11.20 -14.82 -14.71
C ASP A 141 12.00 -14.10 -13.61
N VAL A 142 13.29 -14.42 -13.51
CA VAL A 142 14.19 -13.75 -12.57
C VAL A 142 14.31 -12.26 -12.92
N ALA A 143 14.54 -11.93 -14.20
CA ALA A 143 14.65 -10.56 -14.66
C ALA A 143 13.34 -9.76 -14.39
N PHE A 144 12.19 -10.37 -14.59
CA PHE A 144 10.91 -9.77 -14.25
C PHE A 144 10.82 -9.43 -12.75
N ALA A 145 11.12 -10.38 -11.88
CA ALA A 145 11.10 -10.17 -10.44
C ALA A 145 12.09 -9.08 -10.00
N GLU A 146 13.33 -9.13 -10.48
CA GLU A 146 14.37 -8.13 -10.19
C GLU A 146 13.99 -6.74 -10.70
N SER A 147 13.30 -6.64 -11.83
CA SER A 147 12.90 -5.35 -12.40
C SER A 147 11.97 -4.54 -11.47
N ARG A 148 11.25 -5.19 -10.57
CA ARG A 148 10.29 -4.60 -9.64
C ARG A 148 10.92 -4.15 -8.32
N ILE A 149 12.12 -4.65 -8.01
CA ILE A 149 12.78 -4.38 -6.74
C ILE A 149 13.73 -3.20 -6.90
N ARG A 150 13.54 -2.16 -6.07
CA ARG A 150 14.40 -0.97 -6.02
C ARG A 150 14.80 -0.69 -4.59
N LYS A 151 16.07 -0.92 -4.29
CA LYS A 151 16.64 -0.68 -2.95
C LYS A 151 16.42 0.78 -2.49
N GLU A 152 16.47 1.71 -3.42
CA GLU A 152 16.33 3.14 -3.15
C GLU A 152 14.94 3.46 -2.62
N THR A 153 13.88 2.97 -3.26
CA THR A 153 12.50 3.22 -2.83
C THR A 153 12.16 2.45 -1.55
N ILE A 154 12.63 1.19 -1.43
CA ILE A 154 12.44 0.39 -0.23
C ILE A 154 13.17 1.01 0.98
N ALA A 155 14.39 1.53 0.78
CA ALA A 155 15.12 2.22 1.84
C ALA A 155 14.48 3.57 2.21
N ALA A 156 14.02 4.33 1.22
CA ALA A 156 13.33 5.60 1.43
C ALA A 156 12.02 5.43 2.20
N GLU A 157 11.34 4.31 2.03
CA GLU A 157 10.08 3.98 2.70
C GLU A 157 10.20 4.04 4.23
N ASP A 158 11.31 3.58 4.83
CA ASP A 158 11.55 3.68 6.28
C ASP A 158 11.52 5.14 6.74
N ILE A 159 12.16 6.03 5.98
CA ILE A 159 12.22 7.46 6.24
C ILE A 159 10.83 8.08 6.09
N LEU A 160 10.11 7.73 5.03
CA LEU A 160 8.76 8.22 4.76
C LEU A 160 7.77 7.80 5.85
N HIS A 161 7.94 6.61 6.42
CA HIS A 161 7.20 6.20 7.61
C HIS A 161 7.51 7.08 8.82
N ASP A 162 8.79 7.39 9.04
CA ASP A 162 9.21 8.14 10.21
C ASP A 162 8.81 9.62 10.16
N ILE A 163 8.77 10.22 8.97
CA ILE A 163 8.26 11.59 8.78
C ILE A 163 6.73 11.65 8.71
N GLY A 164 6.05 10.51 8.54
CA GLY A 164 4.58 10.40 8.51
C GLY A 164 3.95 10.47 7.12
N ALA A 165 4.75 10.41 6.05
CA ALA A 165 4.24 10.37 4.67
C ALA A 165 3.49 9.06 4.39
N PHE A 166 4.01 7.93 4.84
CA PHE A 166 3.26 6.67 4.85
C PHE A 166 2.36 6.59 6.08
N SER A 167 1.06 6.46 5.85
CA SER A 167 0.04 6.50 6.90
C SER A 167 -0.24 5.14 7.52
N ILE A 168 -0.09 4.05 6.76
CA ILE A 168 -0.56 2.71 7.12
C ILE A 168 0.55 1.68 6.84
N ILE A 169 0.62 0.64 7.69
CA ILE A 169 1.37 -0.59 7.43
C ILE A 169 0.37 -1.75 7.43
N ALA A 170 0.34 -2.49 6.33
CA ALA A 170 -0.48 -3.68 6.13
C ALA A 170 0.37 -4.94 6.01
N SER A 171 -0.27 -6.11 5.91
CA SER A 171 0.45 -7.37 5.76
C SER A 171 0.62 -7.80 4.32
N ASP A 172 -0.38 -7.60 3.49
CA ASP A 172 -0.48 -8.22 2.17
C ASP A 172 -0.37 -9.78 2.25
N SER A 173 -1.04 -10.36 3.25
CA SER A 173 -0.74 -11.70 3.77
C SER A 173 -0.97 -12.86 2.80
N GLN A 174 -1.82 -12.67 1.80
CA GLN A 174 -2.12 -13.72 0.81
C GLN A 174 -1.31 -13.58 -0.48
N ALA A 175 -0.65 -12.43 -0.67
CA ALA A 175 0.28 -12.24 -1.77
C ALA A 175 1.72 -12.44 -1.28
N MET A 176 2.28 -11.51 -0.51
CA MET A 176 3.70 -11.56 -0.14
C MET A 176 3.95 -11.37 1.36
N GLY A 177 2.96 -10.88 2.10
CA GLY A 177 3.13 -10.50 3.50
C GLY A 177 2.79 -11.58 4.50
N ARG A 178 3.06 -11.26 5.76
CA ARG A 178 2.81 -12.12 6.91
C ARG A 178 2.04 -11.35 7.97
N VAL A 179 0.77 -11.68 8.17
CA VAL A 179 -0.11 -10.96 9.09
C VAL A 179 0.45 -10.89 10.52
N GLY A 180 1.07 -11.97 11.00
CA GLY A 180 1.67 -12.02 12.34
C GLY A 180 2.89 -11.10 12.54
N GLU A 181 3.50 -10.62 11.47
CA GLU A 181 4.70 -9.79 11.54
C GLU A 181 4.43 -8.27 11.43
N VAL A 182 3.19 -7.86 11.16
CA VAL A 182 2.86 -6.43 10.97
C VAL A 182 3.32 -5.59 12.16
N ILE A 183 2.96 -5.98 13.37
CA ILE A 183 3.31 -5.26 14.60
C ILE A 183 4.82 -5.28 14.83
N THR A 184 5.43 -6.45 14.75
CA THR A 184 6.88 -6.61 15.01
C THR A 184 7.70 -5.77 14.04
N ARG A 185 7.45 -5.88 12.73
CA ARG A 185 8.18 -5.12 11.70
C ARG A 185 7.93 -3.62 11.79
N THR A 186 6.74 -3.20 12.20
CA THR A 186 6.45 -1.79 12.48
C THR A 186 7.35 -1.24 13.59
N TRP A 187 7.50 -1.97 14.68
CA TRP A 187 8.36 -1.54 15.79
C TRP A 187 9.85 -1.67 15.49
N GLN A 188 10.27 -2.65 14.70
CA GLN A 188 11.64 -2.73 14.19
C GLN A 188 11.97 -1.52 13.30
N THR A 189 11.04 -1.10 12.45
CA THR A 189 11.19 0.12 11.64
C THR A 189 11.29 1.36 12.50
N ALA A 190 10.43 1.50 13.51
CA ALA A 190 10.48 2.61 14.46
C ALA A 190 11.81 2.67 15.21
N HIS A 191 12.30 1.51 15.67
CA HIS A 191 13.60 1.41 16.35
C HIS A 191 14.75 1.80 15.42
N LYS A 192 14.80 1.24 14.21
CA LYS A 192 15.80 1.59 13.20
C LYS A 192 15.83 3.10 12.94
N MET A 193 14.66 3.69 12.75
CA MET A 193 14.56 5.14 12.49
C MET A 193 15.01 5.96 13.70
N LYS A 194 14.72 5.53 14.91
CA LYS A 194 15.24 6.18 16.12
C LYS A 194 16.76 6.15 16.17
N VAL A 195 17.36 4.99 15.87
CA VAL A 195 18.83 4.83 15.89
C VAL A 195 19.49 5.68 14.80
N GLN A 196 18.96 5.66 13.60
CA GLN A 196 19.58 6.32 12.45
C GLN A 196 19.30 7.83 12.36
N ARG A 197 18.12 8.28 12.79
CA ARG A 197 17.67 9.66 12.65
C ARG A 197 17.56 10.43 13.95
N GLY A 198 17.77 9.72 15.07
CA GLY A 198 17.66 10.35 16.38
C GLY A 198 16.23 10.72 16.72
N ARG A 199 16.08 11.79 17.47
CA ARG A 199 14.83 12.29 18.00
C ARG A 199 14.02 13.05 16.93
N LEU A 200 12.69 12.91 16.95
CA LEU A 200 11.83 13.73 16.08
C LEU A 200 11.87 15.20 16.52
N ALA A 201 11.88 16.13 15.56
CA ALA A 201 12.02 17.56 15.83
C ALA A 201 10.93 18.12 16.77
N ASN A 202 9.72 17.58 16.69
CA ASN A 202 8.58 18.04 17.49
C ASN A 202 8.39 17.24 18.80
N GLU A 203 9.32 16.38 19.14
CA GLU A 203 9.27 15.61 20.39
C GLU A 203 9.64 16.49 21.58
N THR A 204 8.82 16.47 22.62
CA THR A 204 9.02 17.23 23.86
C THR A 204 9.49 16.34 25.00
N GLY A 205 10.22 16.91 25.97
CA GLY A 205 10.70 16.15 27.13
C GLY A 205 11.84 15.17 26.80
N LYS A 206 11.97 14.08 27.56
CA LYS A 206 13.03 13.06 27.43
C LYS A 206 12.51 11.73 26.85
N ASN A 207 11.26 11.69 26.44
CA ASN A 207 10.60 10.50 25.88
C ASN A 207 10.57 10.51 24.34
N ASP A 208 9.93 9.52 23.75
CA ASP A 208 9.77 9.31 22.30
C ASP A 208 8.29 9.09 21.95
N ASN A 209 7.40 9.71 22.71
CA ASN A 209 5.96 9.47 22.64
C ASN A 209 5.35 9.86 21.29
N LEU A 210 5.88 10.87 20.64
CA LEU A 210 5.39 11.27 19.30
C LEU A 210 5.65 10.17 18.27
N ARG A 211 6.88 9.60 18.26
CA ARG A 211 7.19 8.47 17.39
C ARG A 211 6.34 7.25 17.75
N VAL A 212 6.19 6.92 19.03
CA VAL A 212 5.34 5.81 19.49
C VAL A 212 3.91 5.96 18.98
N LYS A 213 3.29 7.13 19.16
CA LYS A 213 1.93 7.40 18.68
C LYS A 213 1.84 7.27 17.16
N ARG A 214 2.82 7.80 16.42
CA ARG A 214 2.88 7.72 14.96
C ARG A 214 2.90 6.27 14.47
N TYR A 215 3.71 5.42 15.08
CA TYR A 215 3.86 4.05 14.61
C TYR A 215 2.71 3.14 15.05
N ILE A 216 2.18 3.29 16.25
CA ILE A 216 0.99 2.51 16.65
C ILE A 216 -0.24 2.88 15.81
N ALA A 217 -0.38 4.14 15.43
CA ALA A 217 -1.49 4.60 14.60
C ALA A 217 -1.54 3.91 13.23
N LYS A 218 -0.40 3.48 12.67
CA LYS A 218 -0.29 2.89 11.33
C LYS A 218 -1.02 1.57 11.15
N TYR A 219 -1.23 0.81 12.22
CA TYR A 219 -1.96 -0.46 12.17
C TYR A 219 -3.18 -0.48 13.11
N THR A 220 -3.57 0.69 13.63
CA THR A 220 -4.75 0.85 14.48
C THR A 220 -5.68 1.93 13.93
N ILE A 221 -5.55 3.16 14.43
CA ILE A 221 -6.51 4.23 14.12
C ILE A 221 -6.45 4.71 12.67
N ASN A 222 -5.26 4.75 12.04
CA ASN A 222 -5.14 5.25 10.68
C ASN A 222 -5.92 4.39 9.66
N PRO A 223 -5.76 3.04 9.62
CA PRO A 223 -6.60 2.21 8.76
C PRO A 223 -8.08 2.28 9.14
N ALA A 224 -8.43 2.41 10.42
CA ALA A 224 -9.81 2.55 10.85
C ALA A 224 -10.44 3.84 10.31
N ILE A 225 -9.74 4.97 10.39
CA ILE A 225 -10.20 6.23 9.80
C ILE A 225 -10.27 6.12 8.28
N CYS A 226 -9.23 5.58 7.65
CA CYS A 226 -9.15 5.43 6.20
C CYS A 226 -10.36 4.69 5.61
N HIS A 227 -10.86 3.69 6.33
CA HIS A 227 -11.97 2.83 5.89
C HIS A 227 -13.32 3.16 6.55
N GLY A 228 -13.45 4.31 7.21
CA GLY A 228 -14.70 4.72 7.85
C GLY A 228 -15.11 3.89 9.06
N LEU A 229 -14.19 3.12 9.66
CA LEU A 229 -14.46 2.18 10.75
C LEU A 229 -14.09 2.72 12.14
N SER A 230 -13.64 3.96 12.24
CA SER A 230 -13.10 4.52 13.48
C SER A 230 -14.14 4.74 14.59
N ALA A 231 -15.43 4.69 14.26
CA ALA A 231 -16.53 4.80 15.21
C ALA A 231 -17.02 3.44 15.72
N HIS A 232 -16.47 2.35 15.25
CA HIS A 232 -16.83 0.96 15.57
C HIS A 232 -15.65 0.22 16.22
#